data_a598d2048453d3304b166c1458b85c36
#
_entry.id   a598d2048453d3304b166c1458b85c36
#
_cell.length_a   1.000
_cell.length_b   1.000
_cell.length_c   1.000
_cell.angle_alpha   90.00
_cell.angle_beta   90.00
_cell.angle_gamma   90.00
#
_symmetry.space_group_name_H-M   'P 1'
#
loop_
_entity.id
_entity.type
_entity.pdbx_description
1 polymer ?
#
loop_
_entity_poly.entity_id
_entity_poly.type
_entity_poly.pdbx_seq_one_letter_code
_entity_poly.pdbx_strand_id
1 'polypeptide(L)'
;MTKLALFGAGGKMGVRLSRNLAKTDFDVAHVEISQEGQQRLRDAVGADCVSTEDALVGAEVVVLAVPDTAIKAVSREIIDKVESGAI
;
A
#
# COMPACT_ATOMS: atom_id res chain seq x y z
N MET A 1 2.01 -13.38 11.24
CA MET A 1 1.62 -13.15 9.84
C MET A 1 2.54 -12.12 9.22
N THR A 2 2.88 -12.32 7.96
CA THR A 2 3.75 -11.40 7.24
C THR A 2 3.02 -10.09 6.96
N LYS A 3 3.64 -8.98 7.30
CA LYS A 3 3.07 -7.67 6.99
C LYS A 3 3.50 -7.23 5.60
N LEU A 4 2.53 -6.83 4.78
CA LEU A 4 2.72 -6.37 3.41
C LEU A 4 2.19 -4.96 3.28
N ALA A 5 3.03 -4.02 2.83
CA ALA A 5 2.60 -2.66 2.53
C ALA A 5 2.26 -2.55 1.05
N LEU A 6 1.03 -2.17 0.74
CA LEU A 6 0.54 -2.04 -0.63
C LEU A 6 0.29 -0.56 -0.95
N PHE A 7 1.12 0.00 -1.83
CA PHE A 7 1.04 1.39 -2.25
C PHE A 7 0.24 1.52 -3.54
N GLY A 8 -0.63 2.52 -3.61
CA GLY A 8 -1.56 2.66 -4.73
C GLY A 8 -2.73 1.70 -4.62
N ALA A 9 -3.11 1.35 -3.39
CA ALA A 9 -4.09 0.31 -3.12
C ALA A 9 -5.48 0.60 -3.71
N GLY A 10 -5.82 1.88 -3.88
CA GLY A 10 -7.12 2.28 -4.42
C GLY A 10 -7.17 2.44 -5.93
N GLY A 11 -6.06 2.27 -6.64
CA GLY A 11 -6.05 2.27 -8.10
C GLY A 11 -6.64 0.99 -8.64
N LYS A 12 -6.81 0.91 -9.97
CA LYS A 12 -7.39 -0.29 -10.59
C LYS A 12 -6.61 -1.55 -10.27
N MET A 13 -5.28 -1.48 -10.43
CA MET A 13 -4.40 -2.61 -10.12
C MET A 13 -4.35 -2.87 -8.62
N GLY A 14 -4.28 -1.80 -7.81
CA GLY A 14 -4.23 -1.91 -6.36
C GLY A 14 -5.46 -2.57 -5.77
N VAL A 15 -6.65 -2.22 -6.27
CA VAL A 15 -7.89 -2.84 -5.81
C VAL A 15 -7.91 -4.33 -6.17
N ARG A 16 -7.45 -4.69 -7.38
CA ARG A 16 -7.38 -6.09 -7.78
C ARG A 16 -6.44 -6.88 -6.88
N LEU A 17 -5.27 -6.33 -6.60
CA LEU A 17 -4.31 -6.95 -5.70
C LEU A 17 -4.86 -7.04 -4.28
N SER A 18 -5.54 -6.00 -3.80
CA SER A 18 -6.14 -6.00 -2.48
C SER A 18 -7.17 -7.12 -2.33
N ARG A 19 -8.00 -7.34 -3.35
CA ARG A 19 -8.98 -8.43 -3.35
C ARG A 19 -8.30 -9.79 -3.28
N ASN A 20 -7.23 -9.97 -4.04
CA ASN A 20 -6.49 -11.22 -4.04
C ASN A 20 -5.79 -11.45 -2.71
N LEU A 21 -5.19 -10.41 -2.14
CA LEU A 21 -4.48 -10.49 -0.87
C LEU A 21 -5.42 -10.72 0.31
N ALA A 22 -6.68 -10.26 0.21
CA ALA A 22 -7.67 -10.48 1.26
C ALA A 22 -7.95 -11.98 1.47
N LYS A 23 -7.61 -12.81 0.50
CA LYS A 23 -7.79 -14.27 0.59
C LYS A 23 -6.56 -14.97 1.17
N THR A 24 -5.54 -14.22 1.52
CA THR A 24 -4.28 -14.75 2.05
C THR A 24 -4.14 -14.44 3.52
N ASP A 25 -3.09 -14.99 4.14
CA ASP A 25 -2.77 -14.74 5.55
C ASP A 25 -1.91 -13.48 5.74
N PHE A 26 -1.64 -12.72 4.66
CA PHE A 26 -0.88 -11.48 4.78
C PHE A 26 -1.65 -10.43 5.58
N ASP A 27 -0.91 -9.72 6.43
CA ASP A 27 -1.42 -8.52 7.08
C ASP A 27 -1.13 -7.35 6.16
N VAL A 28 -2.12 -6.92 5.38
CA VAL A 28 -1.95 -5.92 4.34
C VAL A 28 -2.24 -4.53 4.89
N ALA A 29 -1.24 -3.65 4.80
CA ALA A 29 -1.40 -2.24 5.11
C ALA A 29 -1.58 -1.49 3.78
N HIS A 30 -2.75 -0.87 3.61
CA HIS A 30 -3.12 -0.20 2.36
C HIS A 30 -2.75 1.27 2.41
N VAL A 31 -2.07 1.76 1.38
CA VAL A 31 -1.71 3.18 1.26
C VAL A 31 -2.27 3.71 -0.05
N GLU A 32 -3.09 4.76 0.04
CA GLU A 32 -3.66 5.43 -1.12
C GLU A 32 -3.80 6.91 -0.80
N ILE A 33 -3.19 7.77 -1.62
CA ILE A 33 -3.18 9.21 -1.36
C ILE A 33 -4.42 9.93 -1.88
N SER A 34 -5.11 9.39 -2.90
CA SER A 34 -6.30 10.04 -3.45
C SER A 34 -7.55 9.63 -2.67
N GLN A 35 -8.45 10.60 -2.47
CA GLN A 35 -9.71 10.30 -1.79
C GLN A 35 -10.58 9.35 -2.61
N GLU A 36 -10.56 9.50 -3.93
CA GLU A 36 -11.29 8.59 -4.81
C GLU A 36 -10.80 7.16 -4.69
N GLY A 37 -9.47 6.99 -4.65
CA GLY A 37 -8.87 5.68 -4.48
C GLY A 37 -9.19 5.06 -3.13
N GLN A 38 -9.16 5.86 -2.06
CA GLN A 38 -9.52 5.41 -0.73
C GLN A 38 -10.98 4.92 -0.68
N GLN A 39 -11.88 5.67 -1.30
CA GLN A 39 -13.29 5.29 -1.35
C GLN A 39 -13.49 4.02 -2.18
N ARG A 40 -12.79 3.91 -3.31
CA ARG A 40 -12.86 2.72 -4.16
C ARG A 40 -12.39 1.47 -3.40
N LEU A 41 -11.33 1.61 -2.65
CA LEU A 41 -10.78 0.51 -1.85
C LEU A 41 -11.77 0.09 -0.75
N ARG A 42 -12.36 1.06 -0.08
CA ARG A 42 -13.35 0.79 0.97
C ARG A 42 -14.56 0.07 0.40
N ASP A 43 -15.04 0.51 -0.77
CA ASP A 43 -16.19 -0.11 -1.42
C ASP A 43 -15.87 -1.52 -1.91
N ALA A 44 -14.65 -1.74 -2.38
CA ALA A 44 -14.27 -3.01 -2.99
C ALA A 44 -13.90 -4.09 -1.97
N VAL A 45 -13.16 -3.73 -0.92
CA VAL A 45 -12.63 -4.71 0.04
C VAL A 45 -12.90 -4.34 1.50
N GLY A 46 -13.51 -3.20 1.76
CA GLY A 46 -13.81 -2.77 3.12
C GLY A 46 -12.59 -2.37 3.93
N ALA A 47 -11.49 -2.01 3.27
CA ALA A 47 -10.25 -1.68 3.95
C ALA A 47 -10.06 -0.18 4.08
N ASP A 48 -9.50 0.24 5.21
CA ASP A 48 -9.10 1.62 5.44
C ASP A 48 -7.62 1.78 5.13
N CYS A 49 -7.25 2.98 4.69
CA CYS A 49 -5.87 3.29 4.38
C CYS A 49 -5.12 3.81 5.60
N VAL A 50 -3.82 3.57 5.63
CA VAL A 50 -2.94 4.07 6.68
C VAL A 50 -1.89 4.98 6.05
N SER A 51 -1.12 5.69 6.88
CA SER A 51 -0.02 6.52 6.38
C SER A 51 1.10 5.65 5.84
N THR A 52 1.96 6.23 5.00
CA THR A 52 3.15 5.55 4.50
C THR A 52 4.01 5.05 5.66
N GLU A 53 4.19 5.87 6.67
CA GLU A 53 5.01 5.50 7.83
C GLU A 53 4.44 4.29 8.57
N ASP A 54 3.15 4.31 8.84
CA ASP A 54 2.50 3.20 9.52
C ASP A 54 2.55 1.92 8.69
N ALA A 55 2.41 2.04 7.37
CA ALA A 55 2.46 0.89 6.48
C ALA A 55 3.85 0.23 6.49
N LEU A 56 4.91 1.03 6.58
CA LEU A 56 6.27 0.52 6.52
C LEU A 56 6.78 -0.05 7.85
N VAL A 57 6.16 0.30 8.96
CA VAL A 57 6.59 -0.23 10.27
C VAL A 57 6.40 -1.75 10.30
N GLY A 58 7.50 -2.48 10.41
CA GLY A 58 7.47 -3.93 10.44
C GLY A 58 7.10 -4.61 9.12
N ALA A 59 7.01 -3.86 8.02
CA ALA A 59 6.67 -4.44 6.72
C ALA A 59 7.80 -5.31 6.20
N GLU A 60 7.47 -6.53 5.83
CA GLU A 60 8.42 -7.48 5.26
C GLU A 60 8.38 -7.47 3.74
N VAL A 61 7.25 -7.06 3.16
CA VAL A 61 7.06 -6.98 1.72
C VAL A 61 6.45 -5.62 1.39
N VAL A 62 6.95 -4.99 0.33
CA VAL A 62 6.42 -3.72 -0.17
C VAL A 62 6.04 -3.90 -1.63
N VAL A 63 4.78 -3.59 -1.95
CA VAL A 63 4.26 -3.70 -3.32
C VAL A 63 3.85 -2.32 -3.80
N LEU A 64 4.32 -1.95 -5.00
CA LEU A 64 4.00 -0.67 -5.64
C LEU A 64 3.02 -0.91 -6.79
N ALA A 65 1.75 -0.58 -6.56
CA ALA A 65 0.70 -0.67 -7.58
C ALA A 65 0.31 0.73 -8.06
N VAL A 66 1.32 1.55 -8.36
CA VAL A 66 1.13 2.92 -8.79
C VAL A 66 1.47 3.08 -10.28
N PRO A 67 0.92 4.11 -10.96
CA PRO A 67 1.28 4.37 -12.36
C PRO A 67 2.77 4.63 -12.51
N ASP A 68 3.33 4.31 -13.70
CA ASP A 68 4.75 4.51 -13.98
C ASP A 68 5.20 5.94 -13.67
N THR A 69 4.34 6.93 -13.93
CA THR A 69 4.64 8.32 -13.66
C THR A 69 4.82 8.63 -12.18
N ALA A 70 4.28 7.81 -11.30
CA ALA A 70 4.34 8.01 -9.85
C ALA A 70 5.39 7.12 -9.17
N ILE A 71 5.93 6.13 -9.85
CA ILE A 71 6.83 5.14 -9.24
C ILE A 71 8.06 5.79 -8.63
N LYS A 72 8.67 6.75 -9.33
CA LYS A 72 9.88 7.40 -8.84
C LYS A 72 9.64 8.15 -7.54
N ALA A 73 8.55 8.91 -7.47
CA ALA A 73 8.22 9.69 -6.28
C ALA A 73 7.90 8.79 -5.09
N VAL A 74 7.10 7.75 -5.32
CA VAL A 74 6.72 6.80 -4.26
C VAL A 74 7.94 6.01 -3.79
N SER A 75 8.77 5.53 -4.73
CA SER A 75 9.97 4.79 -4.40
C SER A 75 10.94 5.61 -3.57
N ARG A 76 11.13 6.89 -3.93
CA ARG A 76 12.00 7.77 -3.17
C ARG A 76 11.50 7.99 -1.75
N GLU A 77 10.19 8.19 -1.58
CA GLU A 77 9.59 8.33 -0.26
C GLU A 77 9.84 7.10 0.60
N ILE A 78 9.66 5.92 0.02
CA ILE A 78 9.88 4.66 0.71
C ILE A 78 11.34 4.49 1.11
N ILE A 79 12.27 4.79 0.19
CA ILE A 79 13.70 4.67 0.45
C ILE A 79 14.12 5.59 1.60
N ASP A 80 13.65 6.83 1.58
CA ASP A 80 13.98 7.78 2.63
C ASP A 80 13.53 7.29 4.01
N LYS A 81 12.35 6.69 4.07
CA LYS A 81 11.82 6.16 5.34
C LYS A 81 12.55 4.91 5.79
N VAL A 82 12.94 4.07 4.85
CA VAL A 82 13.74 2.87 5.16
C VAL A 82 15.12 3.27 5.68
N GLU A 83 15.75 4.25 5.04
CA GLU A 83 17.07 4.72 5.46
C GLU A 83 17.05 5.38 6.84
N SER A 84 15.91 5.90 7.26
CA SER A 84 15.76 6.46 8.60
C SER A 84 15.52 5.40 9.68
N GLY A 85 15.60 4.12 9.31
CA GLY A 85 15.49 3.03 10.26
C GLY A 85 14.07 2.54 10.49
N ALA A 86 13.16 2.81 9.57
CA ALA A 86 11.77 2.40 9.70
C ALA A 86 11.58 0.89 9.49
N ILE A 87 12.56 0.24 8.92
CA ILE A 87 12.53 -1.20 8.71
C ILE A 87 13.74 -1.85 9.36
#